data_d98b97f8896885743da6e3d6ab6b4700
#
_entry.id   d98b97f8896885743da6e3d6ab6b4700
#
_cell.length_a   1.000
_cell.length_b   1.000
_cell.length_c   1.000
_cell.angle_alpha   90.00
_cell.angle_beta   90.00
_cell.angle_gamma   90.00
#
_symmetry.space_group_name_H-M   'P 1'
#
loop_
_entity.id
_entity.type
_entity.pdbx_description
1 polymer ?
#
loop_
_entity_poly.entity_id
_entity_poly.type
_entity_poly.pdbx_seq_one_letter_code
_entity_poly.pdbx_strand_id
1 'polypeptide(L)'
;YADFFFNEDIIVSDSELLDEALFCGKRGFLDKLIKQVNHCYDHCCYDAAAVCMRRVFEITLILAYENLGIQNEIKKDGEYVMLEKIVANAINNPTLAVSRLRKEYDSIREIGNYAAHRVLYNTRKKDIDDIKQTYRVCLEELYYKAGLLK
;
A
#
# COMPACT_ATOMS: atom_id res chain seq x y z
N TYR A 1 30.84 -6.73 18.53
CA TYR A 1 29.55 -6.49 18.48
C TYR A 1 29.00 -6.18 17.14
N ALA A 2 29.71 -5.55 16.39
CA ALA A 2 29.27 -5.29 15.10
C ALA A 2 28.93 -6.51 14.36
N ASP A 3 29.54 -7.62 14.74
CA ASP A 3 29.34 -8.72 14.01
C ASP A 3 28.13 -9.28 14.16
N PHE A 4 27.56 -9.10 15.24
CA PHE A 4 26.40 -9.68 15.37
C PHE A 4 25.52 -8.94 14.48
N PHE A 5 25.96 -7.90 13.91
CA PHE A 5 25.17 -7.23 13.07
C PHE A 5 24.99 -7.79 11.78
N PHE A 6 25.79 -8.68 11.35
CA PHE A 6 25.69 -9.22 10.11
C PHE A 6 24.46 -9.80 9.89
N ASN A 7 23.84 -10.16 10.75
CA ASN A 7 22.60 -10.78 10.57
C ASN A 7 21.51 -9.78 10.69
N GLU A 8 21.85 -8.53 10.79
CA GLU A 8 20.91 -7.52 10.85
C GLU A 8 20.01 -7.50 9.71
N ASP A 9 20.45 -7.81 8.53
CA ASP A 9 19.61 -7.77 7.35
C ASP A 9 18.41 -8.69 7.50
N ILE A 10 18.61 -9.84 8.08
CA ILE A 10 17.53 -10.78 8.27
C ILE A 10 16.53 -10.26 9.30
N ILE A 11 17.06 -9.68 10.38
CA ILE A 11 16.22 -9.16 11.43
C ILE A 11 15.38 -8.00 10.92
N VAL A 12 15.98 -7.13 10.14
CA VAL A 12 15.27 -5.98 9.60
C VAL A 12 14.18 -6.44 8.64
N SER A 13 14.47 -7.46 7.84
CA SER A 13 13.48 -7.97 6.91
C SER A 13 12.27 -8.54 7.63
N ASP A 14 12.50 -9.17 8.80
CA ASP A 14 11.38 -9.74 9.53
C ASP A 14 10.53 -8.66 10.21
N SER A 15 11.12 -7.52 10.54
CA SER A 15 10.40 -6.44 11.19
C SER A 15 9.78 -5.45 10.21
N GLU A 16 10.21 -5.44 8.94
CA GLU A 16 9.64 -4.52 7.98
C GLU A 16 8.33 -5.05 7.43
N LEU A 17 7.32 -4.22 7.45
CA LEU A 17 6.06 -4.55 6.80
C LEU A 17 6.23 -4.50 5.28
N LEU A 18 6.93 -3.48 4.79
CA LEU A 18 7.24 -3.32 3.37
C LEU A 18 8.74 -3.32 3.17
N ASP A 19 9.20 -4.06 2.16
CA ASP A 19 10.62 -4.14 1.83
C ASP A 19 11.08 -2.82 1.20
N GLU A 20 11.81 -2.02 1.96
CA GLU A 20 12.28 -0.72 1.47
C GLU A 20 13.24 -0.86 0.29
N ALA A 21 13.98 -1.94 0.21
CA ALA A 21 14.89 -2.16 -0.92
C ALA A 21 14.10 -2.31 -2.22
N LEU A 22 12.90 -2.88 -2.16
CA LEU A 22 12.06 -3.07 -3.33
C LEU A 22 11.22 -1.83 -3.64
N PHE A 23 10.60 -1.25 -2.62
CA PHE A 23 9.58 -0.22 -2.82
C PHE A 23 10.09 1.22 -2.75
N CYS A 24 11.20 1.47 -2.10
CA CYS A 24 11.76 2.81 -1.99
C CYS A 24 12.74 3.12 -3.13
N GLY A 25 13.09 4.38 -3.27
CA GLY A 25 14.00 4.84 -4.32
C GLY A 25 13.31 5.15 -5.66
N LYS A 26 11.99 5.19 -5.67
CA LYS A 26 11.19 5.43 -6.89
C LYS A 26 10.59 6.83 -6.92
N ARG A 27 9.91 7.23 -5.86
CA ARG A 27 9.30 8.54 -5.71
C ARG A 27 9.49 9.01 -4.29
N GLY A 28 10.03 10.21 -4.08
CA GLY A 28 10.39 10.69 -2.75
C GLY A 28 9.21 10.76 -1.76
N PHE A 29 8.05 11.21 -2.23
CA PHE A 29 6.87 11.30 -1.36
C PHE A 29 6.35 9.91 -0.99
N LEU A 30 6.46 8.95 -1.89
CA LEU A 30 6.03 7.59 -1.65
C LEU A 30 7.01 6.90 -0.69
N ASP A 31 8.30 7.15 -0.85
CA ASP A 31 9.34 6.61 0.01
C ASP A 31 9.12 7.02 1.45
N LYS A 32 8.72 8.28 1.69
CA LYS A 32 8.45 8.77 3.03
C LYS A 32 7.29 8.02 3.67
N LEU A 33 6.23 7.78 2.91
CA LEU A 33 5.07 7.05 3.42
C LEU A 33 5.41 5.59 3.72
N ILE A 34 6.19 4.95 2.88
CA ILE A 34 6.62 3.57 3.10
C ILE A 34 7.43 3.46 4.39
N LYS A 35 8.34 4.41 4.62
CA LYS A 35 9.11 4.44 5.84
C LYS A 35 8.23 4.68 7.07
N GLN A 36 7.19 5.50 6.93
CA GLN A 36 6.22 5.71 8.01
C GLN A 36 5.43 4.44 8.30
N VAL A 37 5.03 3.69 7.29
CA VAL A 37 4.35 2.41 7.48
C VAL A 37 5.24 1.48 8.33
N ASN A 38 6.48 1.32 7.93
CA ASN A 38 7.41 0.44 8.64
C ASN A 38 7.69 0.93 10.06
N HIS A 39 7.90 2.23 10.22
CA HIS A 39 8.17 2.80 11.54
C HIS A 39 6.98 2.62 12.47
N CYS A 40 5.78 2.93 12.02
CA CYS A 40 4.58 2.80 12.83
C CYS A 40 4.31 1.33 13.18
N TYR A 41 4.51 0.44 12.24
CA TYR A 41 4.31 -0.98 12.49
C TYR A 41 5.31 -1.49 13.53
N ASP A 42 6.57 -1.10 13.41
CA ASP A 42 7.63 -1.53 14.31
C ASP A 42 7.44 -0.99 15.73
N HIS A 43 6.86 0.20 15.85
CA HIS A 43 6.61 0.85 17.13
C HIS A 43 5.19 0.62 17.66
N CYS A 44 4.50 -0.36 17.13
CA CYS A 44 3.15 -0.73 17.58
C CYS A 44 2.08 0.37 17.42
N CYS A 45 2.32 1.30 16.52
CA CYS A 45 1.34 2.33 16.18
C CYS A 45 0.46 1.84 15.03
N TYR A 46 -0.39 0.86 15.32
CA TYR A 46 -1.10 0.12 14.27
C TYR A 46 -2.17 0.93 13.54
N ASP A 47 -2.88 1.81 14.21
CA ASP A 47 -3.84 2.67 13.54
C ASP A 47 -3.15 3.56 12.51
N ALA A 48 -2.04 4.19 12.92
CA ALA A 48 -1.26 5.04 12.03
C ALA A 48 -0.66 4.22 10.87
N ALA A 49 -0.19 3.01 11.16
CA ALA A 49 0.33 2.12 10.12
C ALA A 49 -0.75 1.80 9.08
N ALA A 50 -1.95 1.47 9.52
CA ALA A 50 -3.06 1.13 8.62
C ALA A 50 -3.46 2.33 7.75
N VAL A 51 -3.52 3.52 8.32
CA VAL A 51 -3.84 4.74 7.57
C VAL A 51 -2.76 5.02 6.52
N CYS A 52 -1.49 4.87 6.88
CA CYS A 52 -0.38 5.07 5.93
C CYS A 52 -0.38 3.99 4.84
N MET A 53 -0.71 2.74 5.18
CA MET A 53 -0.84 1.67 4.21
C MET A 53 -1.90 2.02 3.16
N ARG A 54 -3.04 2.55 3.62
CA ARG A 54 -4.10 2.97 2.72
C ARG A 54 -3.64 4.08 1.79
N ARG A 55 -2.90 5.04 2.31
CA ARG A 55 -2.37 6.15 1.49
C ARG A 55 -1.36 5.66 0.45
N VAL A 56 -0.46 4.76 0.83
CA VAL A 56 0.49 4.18 -0.11
C VAL A 56 -0.25 3.45 -1.22
N PHE A 57 -1.27 2.68 -0.86
CA PHE A 57 -2.09 1.95 -1.82
C PHE A 57 -2.79 2.90 -2.79
N GLU A 58 -3.42 3.94 -2.28
CA GLU A 58 -4.14 4.91 -3.09
C GLU A 58 -3.21 5.61 -4.08
N ILE A 59 -2.08 6.10 -3.59
CA ILE A 59 -1.11 6.81 -4.43
C ILE A 59 -0.57 5.89 -5.53
N THR A 60 -0.22 4.66 -5.17
CA THR A 60 0.33 3.70 -6.12
C THR A 60 -0.72 3.33 -7.18
N LEU A 61 -1.96 3.21 -6.78
CA LEU A 61 -3.06 2.92 -7.69
C LEU A 61 -3.26 4.08 -8.69
N ILE A 62 -3.24 5.31 -8.20
CA ILE A 62 -3.34 6.50 -9.07
C ILE A 62 -2.15 6.55 -10.03
N LEU A 63 -0.94 6.27 -9.56
CA LEU A 63 0.23 6.26 -10.43
C LEU A 63 0.12 5.19 -11.52
N ALA A 64 -0.48 4.05 -11.21
CA ALA A 64 -0.72 3.01 -12.19
C ALA A 64 -1.67 3.49 -13.28
N TYR A 65 -2.76 4.17 -12.89
CA TYR A 65 -3.71 4.72 -13.86
C TYR A 65 -3.03 5.79 -14.73
N GLU A 66 -2.21 6.63 -14.13
CA GLU A 66 -1.50 7.67 -14.91
C GLU A 66 -0.51 7.05 -15.89
N ASN A 67 0.23 6.04 -15.46
CA ASN A 67 1.20 5.39 -16.32
C ASN A 67 0.55 4.69 -17.50
N LEU A 68 -0.64 4.15 -17.31
CA LEU A 68 -1.38 3.48 -18.38
C LEU A 68 -2.22 4.47 -19.22
N GLY A 69 -2.21 5.75 -18.88
CA GLY A 69 -2.95 6.76 -19.63
C GLY A 69 -4.46 6.71 -19.47
N ILE A 70 -4.94 6.09 -18.40
CA ILE A 70 -6.38 5.93 -18.15
C ILE A 70 -6.87 6.68 -16.92
N GLN A 71 -6.11 7.65 -16.46
CA GLN A 71 -6.46 8.40 -15.23
C GLN A 71 -7.81 9.12 -15.33
N ASN A 72 -8.29 9.43 -16.52
CA ASN A 72 -9.56 10.12 -16.65
C ASN A 72 -10.74 9.24 -16.21
N GLU A 73 -10.56 7.93 -16.16
CA GLU A 73 -11.60 7.02 -15.71
C GLU A 73 -11.85 7.13 -14.21
N ILE A 74 -10.91 7.70 -13.46
CA ILE A 74 -11.03 7.86 -12.01
C ILE A 74 -11.01 9.33 -11.60
N LYS A 75 -11.28 10.23 -12.54
CA LYS A 75 -11.41 11.66 -12.27
C LYS A 75 -12.82 12.14 -12.50
N LYS A 76 -13.21 13.14 -11.70
CA LYS A 76 -14.48 13.83 -11.90
C LYS A 76 -14.19 15.32 -11.66
N ASP A 77 -14.56 16.15 -12.61
CA ASP A 77 -14.34 17.62 -12.52
C ASP A 77 -12.85 17.96 -12.31
N GLY A 78 -11.96 17.20 -12.93
CA GLY A 78 -10.52 17.44 -12.86
C GLY A 78 -9.83 16.90 -11.62
N GLU A 79 -10.58 16.31 -10.69
CA GLU A 79 -10.02 15.77 -9.46
C GLU A 79 -10.23 14.26 -9.36
N TYR A 80 -9.33 13.59 -8.66
CA TYR A 80 -9.47 12.15 -8.43
C TYR A 80 -10.64 11.88 -7.50
N VAL A 81 -11.39 10.82 -7.80
CA VAL A 81 -12.52 10.41 -6.98
C VAL A 81 -12.00 9.70 -5.71
N MET A 82 -12.90 9.41 -4.78
CA MET A 82 -12.53 8.74 -3.53
C MET A 82 -12.01 7.32 -3.80
N LEU A 83 -11.16 6.84 -2.95
CA LEU A 83 -10.52 5.52 -3.10
C LEU A 83 -11.53 4.39 -3.33
N GLU A 84 -12.68 4.45 -2.68
CA GLU A 84 -13.73 3.45 -2.89
C GLU A 84 -14.11 3.33 -4.35
N LYS A 85 -14.25 4.45 -5.03
CA LYS A 85 -14.63 4.47 -6.44
C LYS A 85 -13.47 4.08 -7.35
N ILE A 86 -12.25 4.43 -6.96
CA ILE A 86 -11.06 4.03 -7.71
C ILE A 86 -10.92 2.51 -7.65
N VAL A 87 -11.09 1.91 -6.48
CA VAL A 87 -11.01 0.46 -6.32
C VAL A 87 -12.12 -0.23 -7.11
N ALA A 88 -13.33 0.31 -7.07
CA ALA A 88 -14.46 -0.25 -7.84
C ALA A 88 -14.16 -0.28 -9.34
N ASN A 89 -13.51 0.77 -9.85
CA ASN A 89 -13.09 0.80 -11.25
C ASN A 89 -11.94 -0.20 -11.49
N ALA A 90 -10.97 -0.24 -10.58
CA ALA A 90 -9.76 -1.05 -10.73
C ALA A 90 -10.07 -2.55 -10.86
N ILE A 91 -10.98 -3.06 -10.04
CA ILE A 91 -11.27 -4.48 -10.03
C ILE A 91 -11.95 -4.96 -11.31
N ASN A 92 -12.51 -4.05 -12.09
CA ASN A 92 -13.18 -4.40 -13.34
C ASN A 92 -12.49 -3.80 -14.56
N ASN A 93 -11.35 -3.15 -14.40
CA ASN A 93 -10.71 -2.43 -15.50
C ASN A 93 -9.81 -3.37 -16.33
N PRO A 94 -10.14 -3.59 -17.60
CA PRO A 94 -9.37 -4.52 -18.43
C PRO A 94 -7.98 -3.99 -18.79
N THR A 95 -7.78 -2.67 -18.80
CA THR A 95 -6.47 -2.08 -19.11
C THR A 95 -5.53 -2.21 -17.92
N LEU A 96 -6.05 -1.98 -16.72
CA LEU A 96 -5.25 -2.16 -15.50
C LEU A 96 -4.96 -3.64 -15.28
N ALA A 97 -5.93 -4.50 -15.57
CA ALA A 97 -5.76 -5.95 -15.56
C ALA A 97 -5.22 -6.55 -14.26
N VAL A 98 -5.81 -6.16 -13.12
CA VAL A 98 -5.46 -6.75 -11.84
C VAL A 98 -6.26 -8.04 -11.67
N SER A 99 -5.76 -9.13 -12.18
CA SER A 99 -6.59 -10.30 -12.38
C SER A 99 -6.77 -11.22 -11.17
N ARG A 100 -5.73 -11.43 -10.40
CA ARG A 100 -5.78 -12.45 -9.37
C ARG A 100 -6.29 -11.98 -8.02
N LEU A 101 -6.00 -10.74 -7.68
CA LEU A 101 -6.22 -10.23 -6.35
C LEU A 101 -7.30 -9.16 -6.28
N ARG A 102 -8.26 -9.26 -7.20
CA ARG A 102 -9.31 -8.24 -7.26
C ARG A 102 -10.06 -8.02 -5.97
N LYS A 103 -10.41 -9.11 -5.29
CA LYS A 103 -11.18 -9.03 -4.06
C LYS A 103 -10.37 -8.43 -2.92
N GLU A 104 -9.07 -8.65 -2.97
CA GLU A 104 -8.17 -8.21 -1.92
C GLU A 104 -7.96 -6.71 -1.94
N TYR A 105 -8.13 -6.09 -3.10
CA TYR A 105 -8.01 -4.63 -3.22
C TYR A 105 -9.04 -3.93 -2.32
N ASP A 106 -10.25 -4.47 -2.24
CA ASP A 106 -11.28 -3.89 -1.41
C ASP A 106 -10.98 -4.11 0.08
N SER A 107 -10.45 -5.25 0.44
CA SER A 107 -10.05 -5.54 1.81
C SER A 107 -8.94 -4.62 2.30
N ILE A 108 -7.97 -4.32 1.42
CA ILE A 108 -6.88 -3.39 1.73
C ILE A 108 -7.44 -1.99 1.98
N ARG A 109 -8.38 -1.56 1.15
CA ARG A 109 -9.03 -0.26 1.31
C ARG A 109 -9.73 -0.17 2.67
N GLU A 110 -10.43 -1.23 3.04
CA GLU A 110 -11.23 -1.22 4.26
C GLU A 110 -10.42 -1.07 5.54
N ILE A 111 -9.26 -1.70 5.63
CA ILE A 111 -8.50 -1.67 6.88
C ILE A 111 -8.08 -0.25 7.27
N GLY A 112 -7.56 0.51 6.33
CA GLY A 112 -7.19 1.89 6.59
C GLY A 112 -8.41 2.78 6.81
N ASN A 113 -9.53 2.44 6.16
CA ASN A 113 -10.76 3.19 6.31
C ASN A 113 -11.32 3.02 7.73
N TYR A 114 -11.28 1.82 8.28
CA TYR A 114 -11.74 1.58 9.64
C TYR A 114 -10.83 2.32 10.65
N ALA A 115 -9.53 2.26 10.48
CA ALA A 115 -8.59 2.95 11.35
C ALA A 115 -8.79 4.46 11.33
N ALA A 116 -9.14 5.02 10.18
CA ALA A 116 -9.29 6.47 10.04
C ALA A 116 -10.66 6.99 10.51
N HIS A 117 -11.71 6.19 10.39
CA HIS A 117 -13.08 6.70 10.54
C HIS A 117 -13.92 6.05 11.64
N ARG A 118 -13.49 4.95 12.22
CA ARG A 118 -14.26 4.27 13.27
C ARG A 118 -13.78 4.69 14.64
N VAL A 119 -14.61 5.42 15.37
CA VAL A 119 -14.24 5.98 16.67
C VAL A 119 -13.92 4.88 17.70
N LEU A 120 -14.63 3.76 17.64
CA LEU A 120 -14.45 2.69 18.61
C LEU A 120 -13.58 1.54 18.10
N TYR A 121 -12.96 1.72 16.93
CA TYR A 121 -12.14 0.68 16.36
C TYR A 121 -10.66 0.96 16.63
N ASN A 122 -9.97 -0.01 17.16
CA ASN A 122 -8.53 0.08 17.32
C ASN A 122 -7.91 -1.02 16.48
N THR A 123 -7.05 -0.65 15.56
CA THR A 123 -6.33 -1.62 14.72
C THR A 123 -5.34 -2.38 15.58
N ARG A 124 -5.38 -3.70 15.49
CA ARG A 124 -4.45 -4.58 16.21
C ARG A 124 -3.38 -5.07 15.25
N LYS A 125 -2.26 -5.50 15.81
CA LYS A 125 -1.19 -6.10 15.02
C LYS A 125 -1.72 -7.23 14.14
N LYS A 126 -2.62 -8.06 14.68
CA LYS A 126 -3.21 -9.17 13.96
C LYS A 126 -3.96 -8.70 12.71
N ASP A 127 -4.68 -7.60 12.79
CA ASP A 127 -5.45 -7.09 11.66
C ASP A 127 -4.53 -6.74 10.48
N ILE A 128 -3.34 -6.20 10.77
CA ILE A 128 -2.35 -5.89 9.74
C ILE A 128 -1.64 -7.16 9.29
N ASP A 129 -1.25 -8.02 10.21
CA ASP A 129 -0.54 -9.25 9.88
C ASP A 129 -1.36 -10.18 8.99
N ASP A 130 -2.67 -10.18 9.17
CA ASP A 130 -3.57 -11.01 8.37
C ASP A 130 -3.59 -10.60 6.89
N ILE A 131 -3.32 -9.34 6.59
CA ILE A 131 -3.35 -8.85 5.21
C ILE A 131 -1.97 -8.49 4.64
N LYS A 132 -0.92 -8.52 5.46
CA LYS A 132 0.36 -7.96 5.01
C LYS A 132 0.94 -8.66 3.78
N GLN A 133 0.80 -9.97 3.69
CA GLN A 133 1.32 -10.69 2.52
C GLN A 133 0.54 -10.31 1.27
N THR A 134 -0.78 -10.28 1.35
CA THR A 134 -1.63 -9.88 0.25
C THR A 134 -1.36 -8.42 -0.14
N TYR A 135 -1.19 -7.56 0.85
CA TYR A 135 -0.89 -6.15 0.63
C TYR A 135 0.43 -5.99 -0.14
N ARG A 136 1.46 -6.72 0.26
CA ARG A 136 2.77 -6.67 -0.41
C ARG A 136 2.64 -7.10 -1.88
N VAL A 137 1.90 -8.16 -2.14
CA VAL A 137 1.72 -8.68 -3.49
C VAL A 137 0.93 -7.70 -4.35
N CYS A 138 -0.15 -7.14 -3.81
CA CYS A 138 -0.94 -6.15 -4.53
C CYS A 138 -0.13 -4.89 -4.83
N LEU A 139 0.65 -4.43 -3.85
CA LEU A 139 1.45 -3.23 -4.02
C LEU A 139 2.55 -3.45 -5.07
N GLU A 140 3.17 -4.61 -5.07
CA GLU A 140 4.18 -4.95 -6.07
C GLU A 140 3.56 -4.97 -7.47
N GLU A 141 2.38 -5.53 -7.62
CA GLU A 141 1.67 -5.54 -8.89
C GLU A 141 1.42 -4.12 -9.36
N LEU A 142 0.95 -3.25 -8.46
CA LEU A 142 0.69 -1.86 -8.81
C LEU A 142 1.97 -1.10 -9.14
N TYR A 143 3.08 -1.42 -8.51
CA TYR A 143 4.37 -0.83 -8.84
C TYR A 143 4.78 -1.16 -10.29
N TYR A 144 4.54 -2.40 -10.74
CA TYR A 144 4.79 -2.75 -12.13
C TYR A 144 3.84 -2.00 -13.05
N LYS A 145 2.56 -1.91 -12.72
CA LYS A 145 1.58 -1.20 -13.56
C LYS A 145 1.86 0.32 -13.59
N ALA A 146 2.43 0.85 -12.52
CA ALA A 146 2.80 2.26 -12.44
C ALA A 146 4.13 2.57 -13.14
N GLY A 147 4.84 1.57 -13.63
CA GLY A 147 6.14 1.76 -14.27
C GLY A 147 7.27 2.01 -13.28
N LEU A 148 7.05 1.76 -12.00
CA LEU A 148 8.06 1.97 -10.96
C LEU A 148 8.96 0.74 -10.79
N LEU A 149 8.52 -0.41 -11.25
CA LEU A 149 9.32 -1.64 -11.31
C LEU A 149 9.25 -2.19 -12.73
N LYS A 150 10.28 -2.91 -13.13
CA LYS A 150 10.35 -3.48 -14.47
C LYS A 150 10.39 -5.01 -14.48
#